data_90b9c40eeebf248035ea2fbb0f656232
#
_entry.id   90b9c40eeebf248035ea2fbb0f656232
#
_cell.length_a   1.000
_cell.length_b   1.000
_cell.length_c   1.000
_cell.angle_alpha   90.00
_cell.angle_beta   90.00
_cell.angle_gamma   90.00
#
_symmetry.space_group_name_H-M   'P 1'
#
loop_
_entity.id
_entity.type
_entity.pdbx_description
1 polymer ?
#
loop_
_entity_poly.entity_id
_entity_poly.type
_entity_poly.pdbx_seq_one_letter_code
_entity_poly.pdbx_strand_id
1 'polypeptide(L)'
;WIDEMRLAEEYGISRTPLREALKVLATEGLVTMKMRRGAYVTEVNDKDQHDVYHLLSLLESDAAGVVAAQASDAELAELERIHQELAAAVGSTDKFFEINERFHMRLLEIANNRWRDQMVADLRKVMKLNRHNSLLKSGRIEESLREHQALLEALLARDVSGSVARMQAHFANGLEAAG
;
A
#
# COMPACT_ATOMS: atom_id res chain seq x y z
N TRP A 1 -6.88 8.92 -20.68
CA TRP A 1 -8.32 9.02 -20.97
C TRP A 1 -9.00 7.65 -20.89
N ILE A 2 -10.19 7.60 -20.29
CA ILE A 2 -11.00 6.39 -20.09
C ILE A 2 -12.10 6.38 -21.17
N ASP A 3 -12.08 5.36 -22.04
CA ASP A 3 -13.16 5.13 -23.01
C ASP A 3 -14.36 4.45 -22.34
N GLU A 4 -15.32 5.28 -21.90
CA GLU A 4 -16.53 4.79 -21.23
C GLU A 4 -17.39 3.85 -22.10
N MET A 5 -17.36 4.03 -23.43
CA MET A 5 -18.15 3.19 -24.35
C MET A 5 -17.53 1.79 -24.44
N ARG A 6 -16.23 1.75 -24.68
CA ARG A 6 -15.47 0.50 -24.76
C ARG A 6 -15.53 -0.29 -23.45
N LEU A 7 -15.35 0.36 -22.30
CA LEU A 7 -15.43 -0.30 -21.00
C LEU A 7 -16.83 -0.83 -20.71
N ALA A 8 -17.88 -0.07 -21.04
CA ALA A 8 -19.27 -0.54 -20.86
C ALA A 8 -19.55 -1.81 -21.70
N GLU A 9 -19.07 -1.84 -22.92
CA GLU A 9 -19.18 -3.01 -23.81
C GLU A 9 -18.38 -4.21 -23.26
N GLU A 10 -17.12 -3.98 -22.85
CA GLU A 10 -16.23 -5.02 -22.29
C GLU A 10 -16.80 -5.68 -21.04
N TYR A 11 -17.40 -4.89 -20.14
CA TYR A 11 -18.03 -5.40 -18.92
C TYR A 11 -19.50 -5.84 -19.10
N GLY A 12 -20.07 -5.68 -20.28
CA GLY A 12 -21.47 -6.03 -20.55
C GLY A 12 -22.49 -5.24 -19.72
N ILE A 13 -22.17 -3.97 -19.39
CA ILE A 13 -23.02 -3.09 -18.57
C ILE A 13 -23.43 -1.83 -19.34
N SER A 14 -24.50 -1.15 -18.88
CA SER A 14 -24.85 0.14 -19.44
C SER A 14 -23.90 1.27 -18.92
N ARG A 15 -23.90 2.41 -19.61
CA ARG A 15 -23.06 3.56 -19.25
C ARG A 15 -23.40 4.18 -17.90
N THR A 16 -24.64 4.03 -17.42
CA THR A 16 -25.07 4.63 -16.14
C THR A 16 -24.32 4.03 -14.96
N PRO A 17 -24.36 2.71 -14.69
CA PRO A 17 -23.57 2.13 -13.60
C PRO A 17 -22.07 2.34 -13.75
N LEU A 18 -21.54 2.34 -14.99
CA LEU A 18 -20.13 2.64 -15.22
C LEU A 18 -19.78 4.06 -14.74
N ARG A 19 -20.60 5.06 -15.08
CA ARG A 19 -20.37 6.46 -14.67
C ARG A 19 -20.49 6.65 -13.16
N GLU A 20 -21.39 5.92 -12.50
CA GLU A 20 -21.45 5.94 -11.03
C GLU A 20 -20.18 5.33 -10.41
N ALA A 21 -19.68 4.22 -10.94
CA ALA A 21 -18.40 3.65 -10.50
C ALA A 21 -17.23 4.61 -10.71
N LEU A 22 -17.16 5.30 -11.87
CA LEU A 22 -16.12 6.30 -12.14
C LEU A 22 -16.20 7.50 -11.18
N LYS A 23 -17.39 7.92 -10.75
CA LYS A 23 -17.55 8.96 -9.73
C LYS A 23 -17.03 8.50 -8.37
N VAL A 24 -17.28 7.25 -7.98
CA VAL A 24 -16.72 6.68 -6.74
C VAL A 24 -15.19 6.69 -6.81
N LEU A 25 -14.61 6.19 -7.91
CA LEU A 25 -13.15 6.21 -8.13
C LEU A 25 -12.58 7.65 -8.16
N ALA A 26 -13.36 8.61 -8.63
CA ALA A 26 -12.95 10.02 -8.60
C ALA A 26 -12.93 10.59 -7.15
N THR A 27 -13.88 10.17 -6.32
CA THR A 27 -13.89 10.53 -4.90
C THR A 27 -12.71 9.92 -4.15
N GLU A 28 -12.26 8.72 -4.57
CA GLU A 28 -11.07 8.04 -4.04
C GLU A 28 -9.74 8.58 -4.62
N GLY A 29 -9.79 9.56 -5.54
CA GLY A 29 -8.60 10.14 -6.17
C GLY A 29 -7.97 9.30 -7.29
N LEU A 30 -8.58 8.18 -7.68
CA LEU A 30 -8.06 7.27 -8.70
C LEU A 30 -8.42 7.70 -10.13
N VAL A 31 -9.48 8.49 -10.26
CA VAL A 31 -9.99 9.03 -11.53
C VAL A 31 -10.12 10.54 -11.41
N THR A 32 -9.71 11.24 -12.45
CA THR A 32 -9.91 12.69 -12.58
C THR A 32 -11.04 12.96 -13.59
N MET A 33 -12.13 13.58 -13.12
CA MET A 33 -13.23 14.00 -13.98
C MET A 33 -12.95 15.39 -14.55
N LYS A 34 -12.78 15.50 -15.87
CA LYS A 34 -12.58 16.80 -16.55
C LYS A 34 -13.87 17.23 -17.22
N MET A 35 -14.35 18.45 -16.88
CA MET A 35 -15.60 18.98 -17.41
C MET A 35 -15.58 18.95 -18.95
N ARG A 36 -16.60 18.38 -19.58
CA ARG A 36 -16.78 18.21 -21.03
C ARG A 36 -15.68 17.38 -21.74
N ARG A 37 -14.71 16.82 -20.99
CA ARG A 37 -13.61 16.02 -21.56
C ARG A 37 -13.63 14.56 -21.13
N GLY A 38 -14.48 14.19 -20.16
CA GLY A 38 -14.64 12.83 -19.69
C GLY A 38 -13.77 12.48 -18.49
N ALA A 39 -13.58 11.20 -18.26
CA ALA A 39 -12.81 10.64 -17.15
C ALA A 39 -11.38 10.28 -17.60
N TYR A 40 -10.43 10.41 -16.70
CA TYR A 40 -9.02 10.09 -16.89
C TYR A 40 -8.52 9.31 -15.69
N VAL A 41 -7.62 8.36 -15.88
CA VAL A 41 -6.83 7.82 -14.77
C VAL A 41 -6.03 8.97 -14.17
N THR A 42 -6.03 9.08 -12.84
CA THR A 42 -5.28 10.13 -12.15
C THR A 42 -3.78 9.94 -12.41
N GLU A 43 -3.12 10.98 -12.86
CA GLU A 43 -1.66 11.03 -12.95
C GLU A 43 -1.14 11.50 -11.60
N VAL A 44 -0.27 10.69 -11.00
CA VAL A 44 0.41 11.00 -9.74
C VAL A 44 1.79 11.51 -10.09
N ASN A 45 2.06 12.77 -9.82
CA ASN A 45 3.36 13.38 -10.05
C ASN A 45 4.33 13.07 -8.89
N ASP A 46 5.62 13.41 -9.04
CA ASP A 46 6.64 13.13 -8.04
C ASP A 46 6.33 13.77 -6.68
N LYS A 47 5.73 14.97 -6.67
CA LYS A 47 5.31 15.62 -5.44
C LYS A 47 4.18 14.85 -4.75
N ASP A 48 3.15 14.45 -5.50
CA ASP A 48 2.04 13.67 -4.95
C ASP A 48 2.54 12.35 -4.38
N GLN A 49 3.46 11.70 -5.09
CA GLN A 49 4.10 10.48 -4.65
C GLN A 49 4.85 10.67 -3.33
N HIS A 50 5.68 11.71 -3.24
CA HIS A 50 6.39 12.05 -2.03
C HIS A 50 5.43 12.31 -0.86
N ASP A 51 4.38 13.09 -1.08
CA ASP A 51 3.38 13.41 -0.05
C ASP A 51 2.63 12.15 0.43
N VAL A 52 2.26 11.24 -0.48
CA VAL A 52 1.61 9.96 -0.12
C VAL A 52 2.53 9.06 0.68
N TYR A 53 3.79 8.88 0.26
CA TYR A 53 4.76 8.07 1.00
C TYR A 53 5.07 8.65 2.38
N HIS A 54 5.15 9.98 2.49
CA HIS A 54 5.34 10.65 3.77
C HIS A 54 4.19 10.38 4.74
N LEU A 55 2.93 10.52 4.30
CA LEU A 55 1.77 10.24 5.13
C LEU A 55 1.66 8.76 5.51
N LEU A 56 1.91 7.84 4.58
CA LEU A 56 1.96 6.41 4.86
C LEU A 56 3.05 6.09 5.90
N SER A 57 4.24 6.68 5.76
CA SER A 57 5.33 6.51 6.72
C SER A 57 4.91 6.93 8.14
N LEU A 58 4.26 8.08 8.30
CA LEU A 58 3.78 8.56 9.59
C LEU A 58 2.73 7.63 10.20
N LEU A 59 1.73 7.25 9.42
CA LEU A 59 0.59 6.46 9.91
C LEU A 59 0.98 5.01 10.21
N GLU A 60 1.76 4.40 9.36
CA GLU A 60 2.13 2.99 9.52
C GLU A 60 3.28 2.79 10.51
N SER A 61 4.18 3.76 10.67
CA SER A 61 5.20 3.68 11.72
C SER A 61 4.59 3.84 13.12
N ASP A 62 3.59 4.71 13.28
CA ASP A 62 2.80 4.78 14.52
C ASP A 62 2.12 3.43 14.81
N ALA A 63 1.49 2.81 13.80
CA ALA A 63 0.90 1.48 13.93
C ALA A 63 1.92 0.42 14.36
N ALA A 64 3.13 0.43 13.76
CA ALA A 64 4.19 -0.51 14.12
C ALA A 64 4.61 -0.37 15.60
N GLY A 65 4.70 0.87 16.10
CA GLY A 65 4.96 1.13 17.52
C GLY A 65 3.86 0.57 18.43
N VAL A 66 2.59 0.76 18.06
CA VAL A 66 1.45 0.20 18.81
C VAL A 66 1.48 -1.33 18.81
N VAL A 67 1.73 -1.97 17.67
CA VAL A 67 1.84 -3.44 17.54
C VAL A 67 2.97 -3.98 18.40
N ALA A 68 4.16 -3.37 18.36
CA ALA A 68 5.27 -3.77 19.21
C ALA A 68 4.92 -3.73 20.71
N ALA A 69 4.17 -2.70 21.14
CA ALA A 69 3.80 -2.50 22.54
C ALA A 69 2.66 -3.42 22.99
N GLN A 70 1.67 -3.72 22.15
CA GLN A 70 0.37 -4.21 22.61
C GLN A 70 -0.08 -5.53 21.94
N ALA A 71 0.49 -5.94 20.80
CA ALA A 71 0.07 -7.15 20.12
C ALA A 71 0.26 -8.39 21.00
N SER A 72 -0.68 -9.32 20.92
CA SER A 72 -0.52 -10.65 21.51
C SER A 72 0.54 -11.48 20.79
N ASP A 73 1.07 -12.50 21.45
CA ASP A 73 2.03 -13.42 20.82
C ASP A 73 1.41 -14.16 19.62
N ALA A 74 0.10 -14.43 19.65
CA ALA A 74 -0.62 -15.03 18.53
C ALA A 74 -0.68 -14.10 17.31
N GLU A 75 -0.90 -12.82 17.51
CA GLU A 75 -0.90 -11.82 16.44
C GLU A 75 0.50 -11.62 15.85
N LEU A 76 1.53 -11.61 16.67
CA LEU A 76 2.92 -11.57 16.20
C LEU A 76 3.29 -12.83 15.42
N ALA A 77 2.89 -14.01 15.88
CA ALA A 77 3.09 -15.27 15.15
C ALA A 77 2.35 -15.29 13.80
N GLU A 78 1.20 -14.60 13.70
CA GLU A 78 0.49 -14.43 12.43
C GLU A 78 1.27 -13.53 11.46
N LEU A 79 1.81 -12.41 11.91
CA LEU A 79 2.68 -11.54 11.10
C LEU A 79 3.93 -12.29 10.62
N GLU A 80 4.53 -13.12 11.48
CA GLU A 80 5.66 -13.96 11.11
C GLU A 80 5.29 -14.96 9.99
N ARG A 81 4.12 -15.61 10.05
CA ARG A 81 3.64 -16.49 8.98
C ARG A 81 3.45 -15.73 7.66
N ILE A 82 2.85 -14.54 7.72
CA ILE A 82 2.68 -13.70 6.51
C ILE A 82 4.04 -13.34 5.93
N HIS A 83 5.02 -13.03 6.75
CA HIS A 83 6.39 -12.76 6.30
C HIS A 83 7.06 -14.00 5.66
N GLN A 84 6.84 -15.20 6.19
CA GLN A 84 7.34 -16.44 5.58
C GLN A 84 6.74 -16.66 4.18
N GLU A 85 5.45 -16.39 4.02
CA GLU A 85 4.79 -16.42 2.71
C GLU A 85 5.37 -15.35 1.75
N LEU A 86 5.68 -14.14 2.29
CA LEU A 86 6.32 -13.07 1.53
C LEU A 86 7.71 -13.51 1.02
N ALA A 87 8.50 -14.14 1.87
CA ALA A 87 9.82 -14.69 1.49
C ALA A 87 9.72 -15.76 0.41
N ALA A 88 8.70 -16.61 0.45
CA ALA A 88 8.44 -17.62 -0.57
C ALA A 88 7.97 -17.03 -1.91
N ALA A 89 7.51 -15.80 -1.93
CA ALA A 89 6.95 -15.14 -3.11
C ALA A 89 7.96 -14.29 -3.92
N VAL A 90 9.23 -14.21 -3.52
CA VAL A 90 10.27 -13.37 -4.16
C VAL A 90 10.39 -13.63 -5.68
N GLY A 91 10.12 -14.83 -6.14
CA GLY A 91 10.15 -15.20 -7.58
C GLY A 91 8.90 -14.75 -8.38
N SER A 92 7.91 -14.14 -7.74
CA SER A 92 6.66 -13.69 -8.38
C SER A 92 6.28 -12.29 -7.88
N THR A 93 6.52 -11.29 -8.71
CA THR A 93 6.25 -9.88 -8.38
C THR A 93 4.82 -9.65 -7.91
N ASP A 94 3.82 -10.19 -8.62
CA ASP A 94 2.41 -9.99 -8.26
C ASP A 94 2.06 -10.62 -6.90
N LYS A 95 2.52 -11.85 -6.64
CA LYS A 95 2.33 -12.50 -5.35
C LYS A 95 3.05 -11.78 -4.22
N PHE A 96 4.28 -11.34 -4.46
CA PHE A 96 5.04 -10.58 -3.46
C PHE A 96 4.27 -9.32 -3.05
N PHE A 97 3.68 -8.64 -4.00
CA PHE A 97 2.86 -7.45 -3.73
C PHE A 97 1.61 -7.72 -2.93
N GLU A 98 0.86 -8.73 -3.31
CA GLU A 98 -0.36 -9.12 -2.61
C GLU A 98 -0.05 -9.43 -1.14
N ILE A 99 1.01 -10.22 -0.90
CA ILE A 99 1.38 -10.61 0.46
C ILE A 99 1.98 -9.43 1.24
N ASN A 100 2.78 -8.59 0.57
CA ASN A 100 3.30 -7.34 1.16
C ASN A 100 2.16 -6.43 1.64
N GLU A 101 1.14 -6.23 0.81
CA GLU A 101 -0.03 -5.44 1.20
C GLU A 101 -0.77 -6.09 2.38
N ARG A 102 -0.97 -7.41 2.34
CA ARG A 102 -1.61 -8.15 3.44
C ARG A 102 -0.86 -8.00 4.76
N PHE A 103 0.49 -8.02 4.73
CA PHE A 103 1.31 -7.78 5.92
C PHE A 103 1.04 -6.41 6.53
N HIS A 104 1.08 -5.35 5.74
CA HIS A 104 0.82 -4.00 6.20
C HIS A 104 -0.61 -3.81 6.72
N MET A 105 -1.61 -4.32 5.99
CA MET A 105 -3.01 -4.21 6.42
C MET A 105 -3.25 -4.98 7.72
N ARG A 106 -2.64 -6.18 7.88
CA ARG A 106 -2.76 -6.94 9.12
C ARG A 106 -2.11 -6.24 10.32
N LEU A 107 -0.97 -5.62 10.11
CA LEU A 107 -0.31 -4.79 11.13
C LEU A 107 -1.23 -3.63 11.59
N LEU A 108 -1.89 -2.96 10.66
CA LEU A 108 -2.86 -1.89 10.96
C LEU A 108 -4.06 -2.41 11.76
N GLU A 109 -4.65 -3.55 11.35
CA GLU A 109 -5.76 -4.18 12.05
C GLU A 109 -5.41 -4.52 13.50
N ILE A 110 -4.21 -5.08 13.75
CA ILE A 110 -3.71 -5.37 15.11
C ILE A 110 -3.57 -4.08 15.92
N ALA A 111 -3.08 -3.01 15.32
CA ALA A 111 -2.97 -1.71 15.97
C ALA A 111 -4.33 -1.03 16.24
N ASN A 112 -5.41 -1.55 15.65
CA ASN A 112 -6.81 -1.29 15.97
C ASN A 112 -7.23 0.19 16.02
N ASN A 113 -6.95 0.94 14.95
CA ASN A 113 -7.42 2.30 14.79
C ASN A 113 -8.13 2.48 13.44
N ARG A 114 -9.46 2.33 13.43
CA ARG A 114 -10.30 2.37 12.23
C ARG A 114 -10.08 3.59 11.34
N TRP A 115 -9.79 4.75 11.91
CA TRP A 115 -9.60 5.98 11.17
C TRP A 115 -8.26 5.99 10.44
N ARG A 116 -7.20 5.57 11.12
CA ARG A 116 -5.88 5.36 10.51
C ARG A 116 -5.97 4.33 9.39
N ASP A 117 -6.62 3.21 9.64
CA ASP A 117 -6.75 2.11 8.69
C ASP A 117 -7.46 2.55 7.40
N GLN A 118 -8.52 3.35 7.53
CA GLN A 118 -9.22 3.94 6.38
C GLN A 118 -8.31 4.89 5.60
N MET A 119 -7.61 5.80 6.28
CA MET A 119 -6.70 6.75 5.63
C MET A 119 -5.57 6.02 4.89
N VAL A 120 -4.98 5.01 5.51
CA VAL A 120 -3.92 4.21 4.88
C VAL A 120 -4.46 3.43 3.68
N ALA A 121 -5.64 2.82 3.78
CA ALA A 121 -6.26 2.11 2.66
C ALA A 121 -6.47 3.04 1.45
N ASP A 122 -6.92 4.27 1.66
CA ASP A 122 -7.12 5.25 0.59
C ASP A 122 -5.79 5.73 -0.01
N LEU A 123 -4.79 6.04 0.82
CA LEU A 123 -3.45 6.42 0.35
C LEU A 123 -2.76 5.30 -0.43
N ARG A 124 -2.92 4.04 0.01
CA ARG A 124 -2.36 2.88 -0.71
C ARG A 124 -3.01 2.67 -2.08
N LYS A 125 -4.29 3.01 -2.27
CA LYS A 125 -4.92 3.01 -3.60
C LYS A 125 -4.19 3.98 -4.54
N VAL A 126 -3.91 5.21 -4.08
CA VAL A 126 -3.16 6.20 -4.86
C VAL A 126 -1.74 5.72 -5.15
N MET A 127 -1.03 5.17 -4.16
CA MET A 127 0.30 4.59 -4.33
C MET A 127 0.33 3.52 -5.43
N LYS A 128 -0.74 2.70 -5.55
CA LYS A 128 -0.85 1.66 -6.59
C LYS A 128 -0.88 2.19 -8.01
N LEU A 129 -1.29 3.44 -8.23
CA LEU A 129 -1.28 4.05 -9.58
C LEU A 129 0.13 4.20 -10.15
N ASN A 130 1.14 4.39 -9.29
CA ASN A 130 2.55 4.53 -9.69
C ASN A 130 3.40 3.27 -9.45
N ARG A 131 2.76 2.18 -9.07
CA ARG A 131 3.40 0.94 -8.62
C ARG A 131 4.34 0.28 -9.63
N HIS A 132 4.09 0.44 -10.93
CA HIS A 132 4.89 -0.20 -11.97
C HIS A 132 6.35 0.26 -11.98
N ASN A 133 6.65 1.47 -11.53
CA ASN A 133 7.99 2.02 -11.63
C ASN A 133 8.93 1.53 -10.52
N SER A 134 8.45 1.41 -9.27
CA SER A 134 9.32 1.15 -8.12
C SER A 134 9.81 -0.30 -8.02
N LEU A 135 9.04 -1.26 -8.48
CA LEU A 135 9.33 -2.68 -8.25
C LEU A 135 9.90 -3.41 -9.47
N LEU A 136 9.88 -2.77 -10.61
CA LEU A 136 10.65 -3.21 -11.77
C LEU A 136 12.15 -2.92 -11.60
N LYS A 137 12.52 -2.14 -10.58
CA LYS A 137 13.93 -1.89 -10.27
C LYS A 137 14.57 -3.18 -9.76
N SER A 138 15.60 -3.64 -10.44
CA SER A 138 16.32 -4.87 -10.10
C SER A 138 16.78 -4.85 -8.62
N GLY A 139 16.51 -5.93 -7.89
CA GLY A 139 16.91 -6.09 -6.49
C GLY A 139 15.98 -5.44 -5.46
N ARG A 140 14.93 -4.70 -5.88
CA ARG A 140 14.04 -4.00 -4.92
C ARG A 140 13.17 -4.98 -4.10
N ILE A 141 12.77 -6.10 -4.68
CA ILE A 141 11.99 -7.13 -3.98
C ILE A 141 12.80 -7.72 -2.83
N GLU A 142 14.05 -8.10 -3.08
CA GLU A 142 14.94 -8.66 -2.08
C GLU A 142 15.31 -7.64 -0.99
N GLU A 143 15.43 -6.38 -1.36
CA GLU A 143 15.65 -5.29 -0.41
C GLU A 143 14.42 -5.08 0.47
N SER A 144 13.23 -5.00 -0.11
CA SER A 144 11.96 -4.90 0.62
C SER A 144 11.78 -6.07 1.59
N LEU A 145 12.11 -7.29 1.18
CA LEU A 145 12.04 -8.45 2.06
C LEU A 145 12.98 -8.30 3.27
N ARG A 146 14.22 -7.80 3.08
CA ARG A 146 15.16 -7.54 4.19
C ARG A 146 14.64 -6.47 5.15
N GLU A 147 13.99 -5.43 4.61
CA GLU A 147 13.36 -4.37 5.41
C GLU A 147 12.22 -4.94 6.26
N HIS A 148 11.36 -5.77 5.67
CA HIS A 148 10.29 -6.47 6.39
C HIS A 148 10.83 -7.41 7.46
N GLN A 149 11.91 -8.13 7.18
CA GLN A 149 12.56 -9.00 8.16
C GLN A 149 13.06 -8.19 9.37
N ALA A 150 13.75 -7.06 9.13
CA ALA A 150 14.25 -6.21 10.20
C ALA A 150 13.10 -5.58 11.03
N LEU A 151 11.99 -5.22 10.39
CA LEU A 151 10.79 -4.75 11.08
C LEU A 151 10.19 -5.86 11.95
N LEU A 152 10.01 -7.05 11.42
CA LEU A 152 9.46 -8.20 12.14
C LEU A 152 10.31 -8.55 13.36
N GLU A 153 11.63 -8.55 13.23
CA GLU A 153 12.55 -8.79 14.36
C GLU A 153 12.34 -7.76 15.48
N ALA A 154 12.19 -6.47 15.13
CA ALA A 154 11.89 -5.43 16.11
C ALA A 154 10.51 -5.62 16.78
N LEU A 155 9.49 -6.02 16.01
CA LEU A 155 8.15 -6.33 16.55
C LEU A 155 8.19 -7.50 17.53
N LEU A 156 8.87 -8.60 17.17
CA LEU A 156 9.03 -9.80 18.01
C LEU A 156 9.84 -9.50 19.28
N ALA A 157 10.81 -8.61 19.18
CA ALA A 157 11.57 -8.12 20.33
C ALA A 157 10.81 -7.11 21.20
N ARG A 158 9.59 -6.74 20.82
CA ARG A 158 8.81 -5.69 21.51
C ARG A 158 9.53 -4.32 21.55
N ASP A 159 10.44 -4.08 20.60
CA ASP A 159 11.17 -2.82 20.46
C ASP A 159 10.31 -1.79 19.75
N VAL A 160 9.62 -0.95 20.52
CA VAL A 160 8.72 0.09 20.02
C VAL A 160 9.48 1.09 19.13
N SER A 161 10.58 1.63 19.60
CA SER A 161 11.36 2.63 18.86
C SER A 161 12.02 2.05 17.62
N GLY A 162 12.53 0.83 17.70
CA GLY A 162 13.09 0.10 16.57
C GLY A 162 12.02 -0.21 15.52
N SER A 163 10.82 -0.64 15.91
CA SER A 163 9.71 -0.91 15.00
C SER A 163 9.29 0.34 14.25
N VAL A 164 9.15 1.48 14.93
CA VAL A 164 8.86 2.79 14.32
C VAL A 164 9.95 3.15 13.30
N ALA A 165 11.23 3.10 13.70
CA ALA A 165 12.35 3.47 12.84
C ALA A 165 12.48 2.56 11.61
N ARG A 166 12.27 1.24 11.74
CA ARG A 166 12.31 0.29 10.63
C ARG A 166 11.18 0.53 9.61
N MET A 167 9.96 0.81 10.09
CA MET A 167 8.85 1.14 9.20
C MET A 167 9.09 2.47 8.45
N GLN A 168 9.63 3.49 9.11
CA GLN A 168 10.01 4.75 8.47
C GLN A 168 11.07 4.54 7.38
N ALA A 169 12.12 3.76 7.67
CA ALA A 169 13.17 3.42 6.71
C ALA A 169 12.60 2.66 5.50
N HIS A 170 11.68 1.71 5.72
CA HIS A 170 11.01 0.97 4.66
C HIS A 170 10.29 1.90 3.66
N PHE A 171 9.55 2.89 4.17
CA PHE A 171 8.88 3.88 3.30
C PHE A 171 9.85 4.82 2.61
N ALA A 172 10.93 5.26 3.28
CA ALA A 172 11.96 6.10 2.67
C ALA A 172 12.65 5.38 1.49
N ASN A 173 13.05 4.13 1.68
CA ASN A 173 13.66 3.31 0.63
C ASN A 173 12.67 3.00 -0.51
N GLY A 174 11.39 2.78 -0.16
CA GLY A 174 10.31 2.60 -1.14
C GLY A 174 10.12 3.82 -2.03
N LEU A 175 10.16 5.03 -1.46
CA LEU A 175 10.07 6.28 -2.20
C LEU A 175 11.28 6.47 -3.14
N GLU A 176 12.51 6.25 -2.65
CA GLU A 176 13.73 6.34 -3.46
C GLU A 176 13.72 5.36 -4.64
N ALA A 177 13.16 4.17 -4.43
CA ALA A 177 13.02 3.18 -5.49
C ALA A 177 11.94 3.56 -6.52
N ALA A 178 10.97 4.37 -6.16
CA ALA A 178 9.85 4.76 -7.01
C ALA A 178 10.15 5.99 -7.90
N GLY A 179 11.17 6.78 -7.57
CA GLY A 179 11.70 7.90 -8.39
C GLY A 179 12.79 7.41 -9.31
#